data_2dec7849b10bbb62dc6bdeda5d773efd
#
_entry.id   2dec7849b10bbb62dc6bdeda5d773efd
#
_cell.length_a   1.000
_cell.length_b   1.000
_cell.length_c   1.000
_cell.angle_alpha   90.00
_cell.angle_beta   90.00
_cell.angle_gamma   90.00
#
_symmetry.space_group_name_H-M   'P 1'
#
loop_
_entity.id
_entity.type
_entity.pdbx_description
1 polymer ?
#
loop_
_entity_poly.entity_id
_entity_poly.type
_entity_poly.pdbx_seq_one_letter_code
_entity_poly.pdbx_strand_id
1 'polypeptide(L)'
;MSTGDKINKKQLGAALIVMLILVFAGNILSNISPKLGLSLITGLFFGYILTRARFGFAGGVKKIYVTGEGSLTKALLVMFAVTIIAMAGLQWAAAADGAVVKYLIEGNAVKIPATGSVKTLSLATIIGGFIFGVGMMLAGGCASGTLTDLGEGAFRSVIALLFFAVGSVPGLSARYAFDQSALADFSTIVYLPHYFGYIGATVISLLLLLVLYMITRKYESFRRSEGHFEELEYEERDLPLEEDEADSFFSFKTYHKFFMERWSFMTGGLLIAVMFIFVVNTTGKDWGVTSAYARWGVAIFDSLGFDMTGPAFASYYEAVQQGLINDGGTIRNIAIIFGSAVAFLLAGKFKFDFNFNLKDAGYYAFGGLLMGFGARMAKGCNIGALYSAISNFSLNGWGFLIALSLGGIFALKIFAGKVNLIPANRYQAEEEESERISA
;
A
#
# COMPACT_ATOMS: atom_id res chain seq x y z
N MET A 1 -35.27 -16.17 -8.76
CA MET A 1 -33.82 -16.49 -8.79
C MET A 1 -33.17 -15.58 -9.80
N SER A 2 -32.53 -14.51 -9.33
CA SER A 2 -31.82 -13.54 -10.18
C SER A 2 -30.58 -14.19 -10.79
N THR A 3 -30.11 -13.67 -11.91
CA THR A 3 -28.90 -14.14 -12.62
C THR A 3 -27.62 -14.02 -11.79
N GLY A 4 -27.70 -13.49 -10.56
CA GLY A 4 -26.60 -13.29 -9.61
C GLY A 4 -26.19 -14.54 -8.81
N ASP A 5 -27.05 -15.55 -8.72
CA ASP A 5 -26.93 -16.64 -7.74
C ASP A 5 -26.12 -17.85 -8.20
N LYS A 6 -25.28 -17.73 -9.21
CA LYS A 6 -24.49 -18.88 -9.70
C LYS A 6 -23.00 -18.65 -9.63
N ILE A 7 -22.30 -19.64 -9.06
CA ILE A 7 -20.84 -19.71 -9.10
C ILE A 7 -20.36 -19.72 -10.56
N ASN A 8 -19.48 -18.82 -10.92
CA ASN A 8 -18.84 -18.83 -12.23
C ASN A 8 -17.83 -19.97 -12.32
N LYS A 9 -18.28 -21.16 -12.78
CA LYS A 9 -17.47 -22.39 -12.84
C LYS A 9 -16.17 -22.22 -13.64
N LYS A 10 -16.16 -21.36 -14.68
CA LYS A 10 -14.94 -21.10 -15.48
C LYS A 10 -13.90 -20.37 -14.66
N GLN A 11 -14.31 -19.31 -13.94
CA GLN A 11 -13.39 -18.54 -13.09
C GLN A 11 -12.96 -19.35 -11.86
N LEU A 12 -13.86 -20.14 -11.28
CA LEU A 12 -13.51 -21.07 -10.20
C LEU A 12 -12.47 -22.11 -10.66
N GLY A 13 -12.63 -22.70 -11.84
CA GLY A 13 -11.63 -23.60 -12.42
C GLY A 13 -10.28 -22.92 -12.65
N ALA A 14 -10.30 -21.69 -13.17
CA ALA A 14 -9.09 -20.90 -13.32
C ALA A 14 -8.42 -20.60 -11.98
N ALA A 15 -9.18 -20.23 -10.93
CA ALA A 15 -8.67 -20.03 -9.59
C ALA A 15 -7.96 -21.26 -9.03
N LEU A 16 -8.57 -22.45 -9.20
CA LEU A 16 -7.98 -23.71 -8.76
C LEU A 16 -6.66 -24.01 -9.48
N ILE A 17 -6.61 -23.81 -10.79
CA ILE A 17 -5.37 -23.98 -11.58
C ILE A 17 -4.28 -23.02 -11.09
N VAL A 18 -4.60 -21.73 -10.90
CA VAL A 18 -3.66 -20.74 -10.38
C VAL A 18 -3.16 -21.14 -9.00
N MET A 19 -4.04 -21.59 -8.09
CA MET A 19 -3.65 -22.05 -6.76
C MET A 19 -2.71 -23.26 -6.81
N LEU A 20 -2.96 -24.23 -7.70
CA LEU A 20 -2.07 -25.39 -7.90
C LEU A 20 -0.68 -24.95 -8.38
N ILE A 21 -0.63 -24.04 -9.36
CA ILE A 21 0.65 -23.47 -9.85
C ILE A 21 1.39 -22.76 -8.70
N LEU A 22 0.69 -22.01 -7.87
CA LEU A 22 1.27 -21.30 -6.73
C LEU A 22 1.80 -22.24 -5.64
N VAL A 23 1.11 -23.35 -5.38
CA VAL A 23 1.60 -24.41 -4.47
C VAL A 23 2.89 -25.02 -5.02
N PHE A 24 2.93 -25.34 -6.31
CA PHE A 24 4.12 -25.89 -6.97
C PHE A 24 5.29 -24.88 -6.95
N ALA A 25 5.03 -23.62 -7.29
CA ALA A 25 6.02 -22.53 -7.20
C ALA A 25 6.50 -22.33 -5.76
N GLY A 26 5.62 -22.42 -4.77
CA GLY A 26 5.95 -22.34 -3.36
C GLY A 26 6.90 -23.44 -2.90
N ASN A 27 6.70 -24.67 -3.39
CA ASN A 27 7.61 -25.78 -3.12
C ASN A 27 9.00 -25.52 -3.72
N ILE A 28 9.08 -25.10 -4.99
CA ILE A 28 10.35 -24.75 -5.66
C ILE A 28 11.07 -23.65 -4.89
N LEU A 29 10.39 -22.56 -4.58
CA LEU A 29 10.98 -21.42 -3.89
C LEU A 29 11.43 -21.77 -2.47
N SER A 30 10.68 -22.62 -1.77
CA SER A 30 11.07 -23.09 -0.42
C SER A 30 12.30 -23.98 -0.44
N ASN A 31 12.50 -24.76 -1.51
CA ASN A 31 13.71 -25.56 -1.72
C ASN A 31 14.96 -24.69 -2.02
N ILE A 32 14.77 -23.52 -2.68
CA ILE A 32 15.86 -22.54 -2.87
C ILE A 32 16.16 -21.86 -1.53
N SER A 33 15.12 -21.33 -0.86
CA SER A 33 15.22 -20.72 0.46
C SER A 33 13.86 -20.69 1.15
N PRO A 34 13.75 -21.12 2.43
CA PRO A 34 12.50 -20.98 3.20
C PRO A 34 11.96 -19.55 3.26
N LYS A 35 12.85 -18.54 3.20
CA LYS A 35 12.47 -17.11 3.18
C LYS A 35 11.72 -16.73 1.90
N LEU A 36 12.01 -17.37 0.76
CA LEU A 36 11.30 -17.11 -0.50
C LEU A 36 9.91 -17.72 -0.47
N GLY A 37 9.76 -18.95 0.03
CA GLY A 37 8.45 -19.58 0.25
C GLY A 37 7.57 -18.74 1.19
N LEU A 38 8.15 -18.25 2.29
CA LEU A 38 7.47 -17.35 3.22
C LEU A 38 7.06 -16.03 2.56
N SER A 39 7.90 -15.48 1.66
CA SER A 39 7.59 -14.26 0.91
C SER A 39 6.42 -14.49 -0.06
N LEU A 40 6.37 -15.65 -0.73
CA LEU A 40 5.24 -16.03 -1.58
C LEU A 40 3.94 -16.12 -0.76
N ILE A 41 3.93 -16.89 0.31
CA ILE A 41 2.74 -17.09 1.14
C ILE A 41 2.23 -15.76 1.70
N THR A 42 3.11 -14.96 2.31
CA THR A 42 2.71 -13.67 2.88
C THR A 42 2.21 -12.69 1.82
N GLY A 43 2.80 -12.70 0.62
CA GLY A 43 2.32 -11.88 -0.50
C GLY A 43 0.93 -12.29 -0.97
N LEU A 44 0.66 -13.60 -1.10
CA LEU A 44 -0.66 -14.11 -1.46
C LEU A 44 -1.73 -13.68 -0.46
N PHE A 45 -1.45 -13.80 0.84
CA PHE A 45 -2.38 -13.32 1.87
C PHE A 45 -2.60 -11.81 1.83
N PHE A 46 -1.54 -11.00 1.70
CA PHE A 46 -1.70 -9.56 1.55
C PHE A 46 -2.55 -9.20 0.33
N GLY A 47 -2.28 -9.79 -0.84
CA GLY A 47 -3.05 -9.56 -2.05
C GLY A 47 -4.52 -9.93 -1.87
N TYR A 48 -4.79 -11.10 -1.31
CA TYR A 48 -6.14 -11.58 -1.03
C TYR A 48 -6.90 -10.64 -0.08
N ILE A 49 -6.30 -10.27 1.07
CA ILE A 49 -6.93 -9.40 2.07
C ILE A 49 -7.20 -8.01 1.50
N LEU A 50 -6.20 -7.39 0.85
CA LEU A 50 -6.34 -6.05 0.26
C LEU A 50 -7.50 -6.00 -0.73
N THR A 51 -7.63 -7.03 -1.56
CA THR A 51 -8.68 -7.13 -2.58
C THR A 51 -10.04 -7.42 -1.96
N ARG A 52 -10.16 -8.40 -1.05
CA ARG A 52 -11.44 -8.75 -0.42
C ARG A 52 -12.05 -7.61 0.39
N ALA A 53 -11.20 -6.85 1.07
CA ALA A 53 -11.63 -5.69 1.83
C ALA A 53 -11.65 -4.39 1.03
N ARG A 54 -11.21 -4.39 -0.24
CA ARG A 54 -10.98 -3.15 -1.02
C ARG A 54 -10.15 -2.13 -0.23
N PHE A 55 -9.15 -2.64 0.49
CA PHE A 55 -8.37 -1.90 1.45
C PHE A 55 -7.16 -1.25 0.76
N GLY A 56 -7.28 0.03 0.44
CA GLY A 56 -6.23 0.80 -0.23
C GLY A 56 -5.76 2.01 0.59
N PHE A 57 -4.46 2.13 0.82
CA PHE A 57 -3.90 3.26 1.57
C PHE A 57 -4.17 4.62 0.89
N ALA A 58 -4.16 4.66 -0.45
CA ALA A 58 -4.53 5.85 -1.22
C ALA A 58 -5.99 6.27 -0.98
N GLY A 59 -6.87 5.29 -0.83
CA GLY A 59 -8.28 5.50 -0.57
C GLY A 59 -8.56 6.23 0.74
N GLY A 60 -7.69 6.10 1.74
CA GLY A 60 -7.82 6.81 3.02
C GLY A 60 -7.83 8.33 2.86
N VAL A 61 -7.02 8.88 1.95
CA VAL A 61 -7.03 10.32 1.62
C VAL A 61 -8.07 10.66 0.56
N LYS A 62 -8.14 9.84 -0.51
CA LYS A 62 -9.01 10.13 -1.65
C LYS A 62 -10.49 10.09 -1.28
N LYS A 63 -10.95 9.02 -0.61
CA LYS A 63 -12.38 8.86 -0.27
C LYS A 63 -12.88 9.96 0.65
N ILE A 64 -12.20 10.19 1.76
CA ILE A 64 -12.63 11.22 2.70
C ILE A 64 -12.66 12.61 2.07
N TYR A 65 -11.74 12.92 1.16
CA TYR A 65 -11.72 14.20 0.46
C TYR A 65 -12.84 14.30 -0.60
N VAL A 66 -13.04 13.25 -1.41
CA VAL A 66 -14.01 13.25 -2.51
C VAL A 66 -15.44 13.08 -1.99
N THR A 67 -15.72 12.00 -1.27
CA THR A 67 -17.07 11.61 -0.84
C THR A 67 -17.44 12.04 0.59
N GLY A 68 -16.46 12.51 1.38
CA GLY A 68 -16.66 12.77 2.80
C GLY A 68 -16.66 11.51 3.69
N GLU A 69 -16.58 10.32 3.08
CA GLU A 69 -16.70 9.04 3.76
C GLU A 69 -15.36 8.61 4.37
N GLY A 70 -15.28 8.42 5.68
CA GLY A 70 -14.04 8.17 6.42
C GLY A 70 -13.91 6.77 7.02
N SER A 71 -14.75 5.79 6.67
CA SER A 71 -14.69 4.44 7.25
C SER A 71 -13.34 3.75 6.96
N LEU A 72 -12.81 3.91 5.74
CA LEU A 72 -11.49 3.39 5.39
C LEU A 72 -10.38 4.11 6.18
N THR A 73 -10.46 5.43 6.32
CA THR A 73 -9.48 6.20 7.13
C THR A 73 -9.50 5.75 8.58
N LYS A 74 -10.69 5.57 9.17
CA LYS A 74 -10.84 5.06 10.54
C LYS A 74 -10.27 3.65 10.70
N ALA A 75 -10.52 2.76 9.73
CA ALA A 75 -9.99 1.40 9.73
C ALA A 75 -8.45 1.39 9.59
N LEU A 76 -7.86 2.28 8.78
CA LEU A 76 -6.42 2.49 8.71
C LEU A 76 -5.85 2.89 10.09
N LEU A 77 -6.46 3.86 10.76
CA LEU A 77 -6.00 4.32 12.08
C LEU A 77 -6.07 3.21 13.14
N VAL A 78 -7.12 2.38 13.13
CA VAL A 78 -7.23 1.21 14.02
C VAL A 78 -6.16 0.16 13.68
N MET A 79 -5.92 -0.11 12.41
CA MET A 79 -4.84 -0.99 11.94
C MET A 79 -3.49 -0.52 12.50
N PHE A 80 -3.18 0.78 12.40
CA PHE A 80 -1.95 1.36 12.98
C PHE A 80 -1.90 1.15 14.49
N ALA A 81 -2.99 1.44 15.22
CA ALA A 81 -3.03 1.33 16.67
C ALA A 81 -2.74 -0.11 17.14
N VAL A 82 -3.39 -1.10 16.53
CA VAL A 82 -3.17 -2.53 16.86
C VAL A 82 -1.72 -2.92 16.57
N THR A 83 -1.19 -2.49 15.42
CA THR A 83 0.20 -2.80 15.05
C THR A 83 1.21 -2.14 15.98
N ILE A 84 1.01 -0.87 16.37
CA ILE A 84 1.88 -0.14 17.31
C ILE A 84 1.95 -0.89 18.66
N ILE A 85 0.80 -1.30 19.21
CA ILE A 85 0.76 -2.03 20.49
C ILE A 85 1.55 -3.34 20.40
N ALA A 86 1.34 -4.11 19.34
CA ALA A 86 2.05 -5.38 19.15
C ALA A 86 3.56 -5.16 18.92
N MET A 87 3.92 -4.14 18.12
CA MET A 87 5.33 -3.81 17.87
C MET A 87 6.04 -3.30 19.13
N ALA A 88 5.34 -2.58 20.02
CA ALA A 88 5.87 -2.19 21.31
C ALA A 88 6.32 -3.41 22.12
N GLY A 89 5.48 -4.44 22.20
CA GLY A 89 5.81 -5.68 22.90
C GLY A 89 6.97 -6.43 22.28
N LEU A 90 6.95 -6.62 20.95
CA LEU A 90 8.03 -7.32 20.23
C LEU A 90 9.39 -6.61 20.35
N GLN A 91 9.40 -5.29 20.21
CA GLN A 91 10.62 -4.51 20.25
C GLN A 91 11.15 -4.36 21.70
N TRP A 92 10.23 -4.21 22.67
CA TRP A 92 10.60 -4.18 24.07
C TRP A 92 11.25 -5.49 24.51
N ALA A 93 10.68 -6.64 24.17
CA ALA A 93 11.25 -7.94 24.48
C ALA A 93 12.66 -8.09 23.87
N ALA A 94 12.83 -7.77 22.58
CA ALA A 94 14.13 -7.82 21.92
C ALA A 94 15.14 -6.86 22.56
N ALA A 95 14.74 -5.66 22.97
CA ALA A 95 15.61 -4.70 23.64
C ALA A 95 16.01 -5.17 25.06
N ALA A 96 15.10 -5.84 25.77
CA ALA A 96 15.40 -6.45 27.08
C ALA A 96 16.45 -7.56 26.97
N ASP A 97 16.50 -8.27 25.82
CA ASP A 97 17.53 -9.28 25.48
C ASP A 97 18.81 -8.64 24.92
N GLY A 98 18.97 -7.32 24.98
CA GLY A 98 20.17 -6.60 24.56
C GLY A 98 20.26 -6.26 23.07
N ALA A 99 19.17 -6.42 22.31
CA ALA A 99 19.16 -5.97 20.93
C ALA A 99 19.16 -4.43 20.82
N VAL A 100 19.76 -3.89 19.75
CA VAL A 100 19.87 -2.45 19.52
C VAL A 100 19.17 -2.02 18.24
N VAL A 101 18.80 -0.74 18.16
CA VAL A 101 18.17 -0.16 16.98
C VAL A 101 19.13 -0.18 15.79
N LYS A 102 18.63 -0.44 14.59
CA LYS A 102 19.47 -0.63 13.39
C LYS A 102 20.50 0.47 13.16
N TYR A 103 20.17 1.72 13.39
CA TYR A 103 21.09 2.85 13.12
C TYR A 103 22.17 3.05 14.19
N LEU A 104 22.10 2.28 15.29
CA LEU A 104 23.09 2.27 16.39
C LEU A 104 23.86 0.94 16.45
N ILE A 105 23.72 0.05 15.45
CA ILE A 105 24.40 -1.24 15.46
C ILE A 105 25.89 -1.02 15.23
N GLU A 106 26.69 -1.51 16.16
CA GLU A 106 28.13 -1.62 16.07
C GLU A 106 28.54 -3.10 16.19
N GLY A 107 29.44 -3.53 15.32
CA GLY A 107 29.95 -4.91 15.34
C GLY A 107 28.84 -5.97 15.12
N ASN A 108 28.80 -6.97 15.98
CA ASN A 108 27.91 -8.13 15.90
C ASN A 108 26.62 -7.97 16.75
N ALA A 109 26.23 -6.75 17.11
CA ALA A 109 25.03 -6.52 17.93
C ALA A 109 23.76 -7.02 17.22
N VAL A 110 22.89 -7.66 18.01
CA VAL A 110 21.59 -8.13 17.52
C VAL A 110 20.67 -6.94 17.26
N LYS A 111 19.97 -6.97 16.15
CA LYS A 111 19.08 -5.88 15.74
C LYS A 111 17.67 -6.05 16.30
N ILE A 112 17.11 -4.98 16.89
CA ILE A 112 15.68 -4.93 17.22
C ILE A 112 14.85 -5.12 15.93
N PRO A 113 13.85 -6.04 15.91
CA PRO A 113 13.05 -6.34 14.74
C PRO A 113 12.40 -5.10 14.11
N ALA A 114 12.36 -5.08 12.78
CA ALA A 114 11.75 -4.05 11.93
C ALA A 114 12.28 -2.61 12.10
N THR A 115 13.33 -2.37 12.92
CA THR A 115 13.93 -1.02 13.04
C THR A 115 14.67 -0.56 11.78
N GLY A 116 14.66 -1.35 10.69
CA GLY A 116 15.04 -0.91 9.35
C GLY A 116 14.15 0.18 8.76
N SER A 117 12.92 0.32 9.26
CA SER A 117 11.99 1.41 8.90
C SER A 117 12.18 2.69 9.72
N VAL A 118 13.02 2.68 10.75
CA VAL A 118 13.45 3.89 11.45
C VAL A 118 14.43 4.63 10.55
N LYS A 119 13.96 5.68 9.91
CA LYS A 119 14.68 6.43 8.88
C LYS A 119 14.78 7.90 9.25
N THR A 120 15.64 8.60 8.53
CA THR A 120 15.87 10.03 8.65
C THR A 120 14.62 10.78 8.22
N LEU A 121 14.08 11.65 9.08
CA LEU A 121 13.17 12.71 8.69
C LEU A 121 14.02 13.84 8.09
N SER A 122 13.76 14.19 6.86
CA SER A 122 14.55 15.15 6.08
C SER A 122 13.65 15.91 5.10
N LEU A 123 14.16 17.00 4.54
CA LEU A 123 13.48 17.71 3.46
C LEU A 123 13.18 16.78 2.27
N ALA A 124 14.08 15.83 1.97
CA ALA A 124 13.84 14.83 0.94
C ALA A 124 12.64 13.91 1.28
N THR A 125 12.39 13.62 2.55
CA THR A 125 11.20 12.87 2.98
C THR A 125 9.92 13.66 2.70
N ILE A 126 9.93 14.97 2.98
CA ILE A 126 8.77 15.85 2.79
C ILE A 126 8.50 16.05 1.30
N ILE A 127 9.51 16.41 0.52
CA ILE A 127 9.38 16.58 -0.93
C ILE A 127 8.97 15.26 -1.60
N GLY A 128 9.66 14.17 -1.25
CA GLY A 128 9.36 12.85 -1.79
C GLY A 128 7.96 12.36 -1.44
N GLY A 129 7.51 12.61 -0.20
CA GLY A 129 6.15 12.29 0.26
C GLY A 129 5.08 13.08 -0.50
N PHE A 130 5.30 14.37 -0.71
CA PHE A 130 4.40 15.23 -1.48
C PHE A 130 4.30 14.77 -2.95
N ILE A 131 5.43 14.56 -3.62
CA ILE A 131 5.49 14.07 -5.01
C ILE A 131 4.81 12.70 -5.12
N PHE A 132 5.06 11.81 -4.15
CA PHE A 132 4.41 10.50 -4.10
C PHE A 132 2.90 10.63 -3.95
N GLY A 133 2.42 11.55 -3.11
CA GLY A 133 0.99 11.84 -2.93
C GLY A 133 0.31 12.30 -4.21
N VAL A 134 0.96 13.20 -4.98
CA VAL A 134 0.48 13.63 -6.31
C VAL A 134 0.41 12.43 -7.25
N GLY A 135 1.51 11.68 -7.38
CA GLY A 135 1.58 10.52 -8.27
C GLY A 135 0.53 9.46 -7.97
N MET A 136 0.28 9.19 -6.69
CA MET A 136 -0.71 8.22 -6.21
C MET A 136 -2.14 8.54 -6.66
N MET A 137 -2.52 9.82 -6.73
CA MET A 137 -3.84 10.22 -7.20
C MET A 137 -3.96 10.10 -8.72
N LEU A 138 -2.92 10.47 -9.46
CA LEU A 138 -2.89 10.36 -10.91
C LEU A 138 -2.86 8.90 -11.40
N ALA A 139 -2.11 8.03 -10.72
CA ALA A 139 -2.04 6.61 -11.05
C ALA A 139 -3.28 5.80 -10.62
N GLY A 140 -4.15 6.40 -9.81
CA GLY A 140 -5.38 5.77 -9.30
C GLY A 140 -5.19 4.87 -8.09
N GLY A 141 -3.97 4.70 -7.58
CA GLY A 141 -3.67 3.88 -6.43
C GLY A 141 -2.24 4.07 -5.93
N CYS A 142 -1.96 3.60 -4.72
CA CYS A 142 -0.60 3.58 -4.20
C CYS A 142 0.17 2.34 -4.73
N ALA A 143 1.44 2.21 -4.35
CA ALA A 143 2.30 1.10 -4.81
C ALA A 143 1.70 -0.31 -4.60
N SER A 144 1.06 -0.58 -3.46
CA SER A 144 0.38 -1.86 -3.22
C SER A 144 -0.98 -1.95 -3.92
N GLY A 145 -1.70 -0.83 -4.01
CA GLY A 145 -2.97 -0.75 -4.75
C GLY A 145 -2.77 -1.06 -6.23
N THR A 146 -1.68 -0.59 -6.83
CA THR A 146 -1.35 -0.89 -8.23
C THR A 146 -1.09 -2.39 -8.45
N LEU A 147 -0.49 -3.11 -7.47
CA LEU A 147 -0.33 -4.57 -7.55
C LEU A 147 -1.68 -5.29 -7.47
N THR A 148 -2.55 -4.88 -6.55
CA THR A 148 -3.87 -5.49 -6.43
C THR A 148 -4.75 -5.21 -7.64
N ASP A 149 -4.76 -3.97 -8.14
CA ASP A 149 -5.49 -3.58 -9.34
C ASP A 149 -5.04 -4.40 -10.57
N LEU A 150 -3.71 -4.66 -10.69
CA LEU A 150 -3.20 -5.53 -11.76
C LEU A 150 -3.73 -6.97 -11.61
N GLY A 151 -3.74 -7.50 -10.39
CA GLY A 151 -4.31 -8.82 -10.11
C GLY A 151 -5.82 -8.89 -10.36
N GLU A 152 -6.54 -7.79 -10.24
CA GLU A 152 -7.96 -7.67 -10.57
C GLU A 152 -8.23 -7.56 -12.07
N GLY A 153 -7.19 -7.37 -12.89
CA GLY A 153 -7.26 -7.26 -14.35
C GLY A 153 -7.26 -5.82 -14.90
N ALA A 154 -7.06 -4.80 -14.04
CA ALA A 154 -7.01 -3.42 -14.48
C ALA A 154 -5.70 -3.10 -15.21
N PHE A 155 -5.74 -3.04 -16.55
CA PHE A 155 -4.55 -2.89 -17.38
C PHE A 155 -3.83 -1.53 -17.21
N ARG A 156 -4.55 -0.47 -16.76
CA ARG A 156 -3.93 0.81 -16.37
C ARG A 156 -2.79 0.63 -15.35
N SER A 157 -2.89 -0.38 -14.51
CA SER A 157 -1.90 -0.67 -13.46
C SER A 157 -0.58 -1.18 -14.02
N VAL A 158 -0.57 -1.83 -15.20
CA VAL A 158 0.67 -2.19 -15.90
C VAL A 158 1.46 -0.94 -16.25
N ILE A 159 0.78 0.09 -16.78
CA ILE A 159 1.40 1.36 -17.15
C ILE A 159 1.96 2.04 -15.90
N ALA A 160 1.16 2.20 -14.87
CA ALA A 160 1.58 2.83 -13.62
C ALA A 160 2.76 2.08 -12.96
N LEU A 161 2.76 0.75 -12.99
CA LEU A 161 3.79 -0.13 -12.43
C LEU A 161 5.13 0.00 -13.18
N LEU A 162 5.07 -0.07 -14.52
CA LEU A 162 6.25 0.09 -15.37
C LEU A 162 6.92 1.45 -15.10
N PHE A 163 6.12 2.51 -15.15
CA PHE A 163 6.65 3.86 -14.94
C PHE A 163 7.05 4.13 -13.49
N PHE A 164 6.48 3.41 -12.52
CA PHE A 164 6.97 3.43 -11.14
C PHE A 164 8.40 2.87 -11.06
N ALA A 165 8.66 1.72 -11.70
CA ALA A 165 9.99 1.15 -11.74
C ALA A 165 10.99 2.10 -12.41
N VAL A 166 10.63 2.66 -13.59
CA VAL A 166 11.43 3.65 -14.31
C VAL A 166 11.70 4.90 -13.47
N GLY A 167 10.68 5.49 -12.83
CA GLY A 167 10.80 6.67 -11.98
C GLY A 167 11.62 6.44 -10.70
N SER A 168 11.76 5.18 -10.28
CA SER A 168 12.59 4.84 -9.13
C SER A 168 14.08 5.11 -9.37
N VAL A 169 14.57 4.96 -10.60
CA VAL A 169 15.99 5.14 -10.95
C VAL A 169 16.45 6.58 -10.75
N PRO A 170 15.85 7.61 -11.39
CA PRO A 170 16.20 9.00 -11.10
C PRO A 170 15.93 9.39 -9.64
N GLY A 171 14.94 8.78 -8.98
CA GLY A 171 14.69 8.99 -7.56
C GLY A 171 15.84 8.49 -6.66
N LEU A 172 16.50 7.39 -7.01
CA LEU A 172 17.71 6.91 -6.32
C LEU A 172 18.87 7.90 -6.49
N SER A 173 19.12 8.39 -7.70
CA SER A 173 20.17 9.38 -7.98
C SER A 173 19.91 10.68 -7.22
N ALA A 174 18.69 11.20 -7.26
CA ALA A 174 18.30 12.41 -6.56
C ALA A 174 18.45 12.27 -5.03
N ARG A 175 18.07 11.10 -4.48
CA ARG A 175 18.26 10.82 -3.06
C ARG A 175 19.74 10.76 -2.68
N TYR A 176 20.56 10.10 -3.48
CA TYR A 176 22.01 10.06 -3.25
C TYR A 176 22.62 11.47 -3.28
N ALA A 177 22.28 12.27 -4.28
CA ALA A 177 22.75 13.66 -4.37
C ALA A 177 22.29 14.50 -3.16
N PHE A 178 21.05 14.31 -2.69
CA PHE A 178 20.57 14.97 -1.47
C PHE A 178 21.39 14.55 -0.24
N ASP A 179 21.64 13.25 -0.07
CA ASP A 179 22.38 12.72 1.09
C ASP A 179 23.86 13.18 1.11
N GLN A 180 24.40 13.67 -0.03
CA GLN A 180 25.74 14.28 -0.13
C GLN A 180 25.72 15.81 -0.04
N SER A 181 24.58 16.45 0.03
CA SER A 181 24.44 17.89 0.07
C SER A 181 24.39 18.42 1.51
N ALA A 182 24.71 19.70 1.71
CA ALA A 182 24.55 20.40 3.00
C ALA A 182 23.11 20.36 3.54
N LEU A 183 22.10 20.11 2.70
CA LEU A 183 20.72 19.93 3.14
C LEU A 183 20.52 18.66 3.96
N ALA A 184 21.42 17.68 3.85
CA ALA A 184 21.39 16.48 4.67
C ALA A 184 21.71 16.75 6.14
N ASP A 185 22.44 17.83 6.46
CA ASP A 185 22.79 18.21 7.83
C ASP A 185 21.56 18.58 8.67
N PHE A 186 20.48 19.03 8.02
CA PHE A 186 19.20 19.32 8.68
C PHE A 186 18.32 18.07 8.88
N SER A 187 18.86 16.88 8.62
CA SER A 187 18.13 15.63 8.75
C SER A 187 18.28 15.06 10.15
N THR A 188 17.21 14.50 10.70
CA THR A 188 17.23 13.88 12.03
C THR A 188 16.68 12.47 11.99
N ILE A 189 17.24 11.56 12.79
CA ILE A 189 16.68 10.24 13.06
C ILE A 189 16.09 10.25 14.46
N VAL A 190 14.79 10.03 14.55
CA VAL A 190 14.08 9.96 15.83
C VAL A 190 13.36 8.63 15.93
N TYR A 191 13.78 7.85 16.91
CA TYR A 191 13.12 6.63 17.36
C TYR A 191 12.50 6.93 18.72
N LEU A 192 11.18 7.04 18.77
CA LEU A 192 10.46 7.51 19.97
C LEU A 192 10.79 6.73 21.24
N PRO A 193 10.95 5.39 21.22
CA PRO A 193 11.31 4.64 22.42
C PRO A 193 12.66 5.02 23.03
N HIS A 194 13.58 5.58 22.24
CA HIS A 194 14.85 6.08 22.76
C HIS A 194 14.70 7.25 23.73
N TYR A 195 13.66 8.08 23.51
CA TYR A 195 13.40 9.29 24.31
C TYR A 195 12.34 9.08 25.40
N PHE A 196 11.32 8.25 25.12
CA PHE A 196 10.13 8.12 25.97
C PHE A 196 9.93 6.70 26.51
N GLY A 197 10.85 5.77 26.24
CA GLY A 197 10.62 4.34 26.48
C GLY A 197 9.49 3.78 25.61
N TYR A 198 9.28 2.47 25.65
CA TYR A 198 8.26 1.82 24.82
C TYR A 198 6.84 2.21 25.21
N ILE A 199 6.55 2.34 26.51
CA ILE A 199 5.23 2.74 27.00
C ILE A 199 4.93 4.17 26.55
N GLY A 200 5.84 5.13 26.81
CA GLY A 200 5.65 6.52 26.43
C GLY A 200 5.52 6.70 24.92
N ALA A 201 6.34 6.03 24.12
CA ALA A 201 6.26 6.06 22.67
C ALA A 201 4.92 5.51 22.16
N THR A 202 4.42 4.42 22.76
CA THR A 202 3.11 3.86 22.44
C THR A 202 1.98 4.84 22.76
N VAL A 203 1.96 5.41 23.97
CA VAL A 203 0.95 6.38 24.38
C VAL A 203 0.94 7.61 23.44
N ILE A 204 2.11 8.19 23.15
CA ILE A 204 2.23 9.33 22.23
C ILE A 204 1.69 8.97 20.84
N SER A 205 2.08 7.83 20.30
CA SER A 205 1.62 7.39 18.97
C SER A 205 0.11 7.15 18.94
N LEU A 206 -0.47 6.54 19.97
CA LEU A 206 -1.92 6.32 20.07
C LEU A 206 -2.68 7.63 20.22
N LEU A 207 -2.16 8.60 20.99
CA LEU A 207 -2.76 9.94 21.10
C LEU A 207 -2.76 10.68 19.77
N LEU A 208 -1.68 10.61 18.99
CA LEU A 208 -1.62 11.20 17.65
C LEU A 208 -2.63 10.52 16.69
N LEU A 209 -2.79 9.19 16.76
CA LEU A 209 -3.81 8.49 15.98
C LEU A 209 -5.22 8.87 16.43
N LEU A 210 -5.46 9.04 17.74
CA LEU A 210 -6.74 9.50 18.27
C LEU A 210 -7.09 10.91 17.75
N VAL A 211 -6.12 11.82 17.72
CA VAL A 211 -6.31 13.17 17.16
C VAL A 211 -6.73 13.07 15.69
N LEU A 212 -6.04 12.24 14.88
CA LEU A 212 -6.41 12.02 13.48
C LEU A 212 -7.81 11.40 13.33
N TYR A 213 -8.18 10.48 14.23
CA TYR A 213 -9.51 9.90 14.27
C TYR A 213 -10.59 10.96 14.56
N MET A 214 -10.34 11.84 15.53
CA MET A 214 -11.25 12.95 15.84
C MET A 214 -11.38 13.93 14.68
N ILE A 215 -10.27 14.27 14.01
CA ILE A 215 -10.27 15.12 12.81
C ILE A 215 -11.12 14.46 11.71
N THR A 216 -10.92 13.15 11.48
CA THR A 216 -11.69 12.39 10.49
C THR A 216 -13.18 12.45 10.79
N ARG A 217 -13.59 12.20 12.03
CA ARG A 217 -15.01 12.27 12.45
C ARG A 217 -15.60 13.68 12.28
N LYS A 218 -14.84 14.70 12.69
CA LYS A 218 -15.28 16.10 12.57
C LYS A 218 -15.46 16.48 11.10
N TYR A 219 -14.56 16.03 10.22
CA TYR A 219 -14.67 16.29 8.78
C TYR A 219 -15.85 15.56 8.15
N GLU A 220 -16.12 14.30 8.52
CA GLU A 220 -17.34 13.60 8.08
C GLU A 220 -18.63 14.34 8.49
N SER A 221 -18.68 14.78 9.76
CA SER A 221 -19.83 15.55 10.26
C SER A 221 -20.03 16.86 9.50
N PHE A 222 -18.95 17.56 9.22
CA PHE A 222 -18.95 18.78 8.39
C PHE A 222 -19.47 18.51 6.98
N ARG A 223 -18.98 17.43 6.32
CA ARG A 223 -19.42 17.05 4.98
C ARG A 223 -20.91 16.65 4.92
N ARG A 224 -21.42 16.00 5.99
CA ARG A 224 -22.85 15.71 6.14
C ARG A 224 -23.69 16.97 6.30
N SER A 225 -23.21 17.96 7.06
CA SER A 225 -23.93 19.23 7.24
C SER A 225 -23.97 20.10 5.98
N GLU A 226 -22.98 19.95 5.09
CA GLU A 226 -22.96 20.64 3.79
C GLU A 226 -23.78 19.90 2.70
N GLY A 227 -24.32 18.71 2.97
CA GLY A 227 -24.99 17.89 1.97
C GLY A 227 -24.06 17.19 0.96
N HIS A 228 -22.75 17.26 1.17
CA HIS A 228 -21.71 16.70 0.29
C HIS A 228 -21.13 15.38 0.81
N PHE A 229 -21.94 14.56 1.46
CA PHE A 229 -21.55 13.23 1.91
C PHE A 229 -22.19 12.16 1.02
N GLU A 230 -21.36 11.32 0.44
CA GLU A 230 -21.79 10.18 -0.37
C GLU A 230 -21.54 8.88 0.41
N GLU A 231 -22.56 8.05 0.52
CA GLU A 231 -22.44 6.72 1.12
C GLU A 231 -21.65 5.78 0.21
N LEU A 232 -21.06 4.74 0.81
CA LEU A 232 -20.41 3.69 0.03
C LEU A 232 -21.45 2.87 -0.71
N GLU A 233 -21.38 2.90 -2.03
CA GLU A 233 -22.12 1.96 -2.86
C GLU A 233 -21.39 0.61 -2.94
N TYR A 234 -22.15 -0.45 -2.79
CA TYR A 234 -21.69 -1.82 -2.94
C TYR A 234 -22.37 -2.46 -4.14
N GLU A 235 -21.63 -3.21 -4.93
CA GLU A 235 -22.26 -4.06 -5.94
C GLU A 235 -23.12 -5.12 -5.25
N GLU A 236 -24.27 -5.49 -5.85
CA GLU A 236 -25.22 -6.47 -5.30
C GLU A 236 -24.51 -7.77 -4.84
N ARG A 237 -23.52 -8.23 -5.60
CA ARG A 237 -22.71 -9.42 -5.27
C ARG A 237 -21.77 -9.27 -4.07
N ASP A 238 -21.50 -8.04 -3.65
CA ASP A 238 -20.65 -7.76 -2.48
C ASP A 238 -21.46 -7.73 -1.18
N LEU A 239 -22.78 -7.69 -1.28
CA LEU A 239 -23.69 -7.65 -0.13
C LEU A 239 -23.93 -9.06 0.43
N PRO A 240 -24.17 -9.17 1.76
CA PRO A 240 -24.62 -10.43 2.35
C PRO A 240 -25.91 -10.92 1.69
N LEU A 241 -26.04 -12.24 1.52
CA LEU A 241 -27.32 -12.84 1.09
C LEU A 241 -28.31 -12.81 2.25
N GLU A 242 -29.61 -12.63 1.91
CA GLU A 242 -30.70 -12.69 2.88
C GLU A 242 -30.80 -14.08 3.56
N GLU A 243 -31.34 -14.10 4.78
CA GLU A 243 -31.18 -15.24 5.72
C GLU A 243 -31.98 -16.51 5.39
N ASP A 244 -32.81 -16.55 4.34
CA ASP A 244 -33.86 -17.57 4.11
C ASP A 244 -33.40 -18.91 3.53
N GLU A 245 -32.11 -19.19 3.37
CA GLU A 245 -31.64 -20.51 2.89
C GLU A 245 -31.01 -21.35 3.98
N ALA A 246 -31.35 -22.68 3.98
CA ALA A 246 -30.89 -23.67 4.94
C ALA A 246 -29.35 -23.67 5.14
N ASP A 247 -28.91 -23.65 6.39
CA ASP A 247 -27.51 -23.59 6.82
C ASP A 247 -26.75 -24.91 6.57
N SER A 248 -26.50 -25.25 5.31
CA SER A 248 -25.54 -26.28 4.99
C SER A 248 -24.16 -25.69 4.78
N PHE A 249 -23.12 -26.29 5.39
CA PHE A 249 -21.72 -25.84 5.23
C PHE A 249 -21.27 -25.86 3.76
N PHE A 250 -21.81 -26.74 2.93
CA PHE A 250 -21.53 -26.80 1.48
C PHE A 250 -22.58 -26.08 0.62
N SER A 251 -23.25 -25.06 1.16
CA SER A 251 -24.23 -24.25 0.43
C SER A 251 -23.59 -23.14 -0.40
N PHE A 252 -24.34 -22.61 -1.38
CA PHE A 252 -23.93 -21.38 -2.10
C PHE A 252 -23.79 -20.20 -1.14
N LYS A 253 -24.61 -20.07 -0.11
CA LYS A 253 -24.53 -19.05 0.93
C LYS A 253 -23.17 -19.06 1.63
N THR A 254 -22.66 -20.23 2.00
CA THR A 254 -21.32 -20.36 2.60
C THR A 254 -20.22 -19.94 1.62
N TYR A 255 -20.32 -20.39 0.36
CA TYR A 255 -19.38 -19.96 -0.69
C TYR A 255 -19.41 -18.44 -0.87
N HIS A 256 -20.61 -17.85 -0.97
CA HIS A 256 -20.80 -16.41 -1.12
C HIS A 256 -20.15 -15.64 0.03
N LYS A 257 -20.44 -16.02 1.26
CA LYS A 257 -19.90 -15.40 2.47
C LYS A 257 -18.37 -15.39 2.51
N PHE A 258 -17.72 -16.51 2.16
CA PHE A 258 -16.26 -16.61 2.23
C PHE A 258 -15.53 -16.03 1.02
N PHE A 259 -16.12 -16.12 -0.18
CA PHE A 259 -15.42 -15.82 -1.42
C PHE A 259 -16.02 -14.69 -2.26
N MET A 260 -17.27 -14.31 -2.05
CA MET A 260 -17.94 -13.27 -2.85
C MET A 260 -18.26 -12.02 -2.04
N GLU A 261 -18.79 -12.15 -0.82
CA GLU A 261 -19.13 -11.05 0.07
C GLU A 261 -17.90 -10.18 0.38
N ARG A 262 -18.05 -8.88 0.28
CA ARG A 262 -16.97 -7.94 0.56
C ARG A 262 -16.69 -7.87 2.07
N TRP A 263 -15.43 -7.98 2.43
CA TRP A 263 -15.03 -7.78 3.82
C TRP A 263 -15.07 -6.30 4.22
N SER A 264 -15.42 -6.04 5.47
CA SER A 264 -15.37 -4.69 5.98
C SER A 264 -13.94 -4.14 5.97
N PHE A 265 -13.80 -2.82 5.87
CA PHE A 265 -12.47 -2.18 5.99
C PHE A 265 -11.81 -2.51 7.33
N MET A 266 -12.60 -2.62 8.41
CA MET A 266 -12.08 -2.98 9.73
C MET A 266 -11.49 -4.39 9.73
N THR A 267 -12.20 -5.36 9.18
CA THR A 267 -11.71 -6.76 9.03
C THR A 267 -10.41 -6.78 8.22
N GLY A 268 -10.39 -6.08 7.08
CA GLY A 268 -9.18 -5.98 6.25
C GLY A 268 -8.00 -5.38 7.00
N GLY A 269 -8.21 -4.26 7.70
CA GLY A 269 -7.18 -3.58 8.48
C GLY A 269 -6.60 -4.46 9.59
N LEU A 270 -7.46 -5.15 10.36
CA LEU A 270 -7.03 -6.06 11.42
C LEU A 270 -6.24 -7.25 10.88
N LEU A 271 -6.67 -7.85 9.77
CA LEU A 271 -5.94 -8.95 9.13
C LEU A 271 -4.58 -8.49 8.58
N ILE A 272 -4.50 -7.28 8.02
CA ILE A 272 -3.22 -6.70 7.58
C ILE A 272 -2.29 -6.49 8.79
N ALA A 273 -2.81 -5.99 9.92
CA ALA A 273 -2.03 -5.82 11.14
C ALA A 273 -1.47 -7.17 11.63
N VAL A 274 -2.29 -8.22 11.69
CA VAL A 274 -1.87 -9.59 12.07
C VAL A 274 -0.79 -10.11 11.11
N MET A 275 -0.99 -9.97 9.80
CA MET A 275 0.00 -10.39 8.80
C MET A 275 1.30 -9.61 8.88
N PHE A 276 1.24 -8.30 9.17
CA PHE A 276 2.43 -7.48 9.37
C PHE A 276 3.24 -7.97 10.58
N ILE A 277 2.57 -8.19 11.71
CA ILE A 277 3.19 -8.71 12.94
C ILE A 277 3.81 -10.09 12.68
N PHE A 278 3.10 -10.96 11.96
CA PHE A 278 3.61 -12.27 11.56
C PHE A 278 4.89 -12.14 10.71
N VAL A 279 4.91 -11.25 9.70
CA VAL A 279 6.10 -11.01 8.87
C VAL A 279 7.27 -10.51 9.72
N VAL A 280 7.03 -9.56 10.63
CA VAL A 280 8.09 -9.04 11.51
C VAL A 280 8.63 -10.12 12.44
N ASN A 281 7.76 -10.87 13.08
CA ASN A 281 8.15 -11.93 14.03
C ASN A 281 8.96 -13.06 13.35
N THR A 282 8.61 -13.40 12.11
CA THR A 282 9.25 -14.50 11.38
C THR A 282 10.51 -14.09 10.61
N THR A 283 10.59 -12.83 10.16
CA THR A 283 11.70 -12.37 9.30
C THR A 283 12.62 -11.34 9.95
N GLY A 284 12.21 -10.75 11.07
CA GLY A 284 12.87 -9.60 11.68
C GLY A 284 12.83 -8.33 10.83
N LYS A 285 12.10 -8.35 9.68
CA LYS A 285 12.01 -7.25 8.72
C LYS A 285 10.56 -6.76 8.64
N ASP A 286 10.42 -5.47 8.42
CA ASP A 286 9.15 -4.84 8.10
C ASP A 286 8.63 -5.21 6.70
N TRP A 287 7.37 -4.90 6.44
CA TRP A 287 6.78 -5.01 5.12
C TRP A 287 7.15 -3.79 4.27
N GLY A 288 7.68 -4.03 3.09
CA GLY A 288 7.98 -3.00 2.09
C GLY A 288 7.74 -3.53 0.68
N VAL A 289 7.27 -2.65 -0.19
CA VAL A 289 6.90 -2.96 -1.59
C VAL A 289 7.87 -2.31 -2.58
N THR A 290 8.27 -1.08 -2.32
CA THR A 290 8.92 -0.21 -3.31
C THR A 290 10.40 -0.50 -3.56
N SER A 291 11.06 -1.26 -2.70
CA SER A 291 12.45 -1.68 -2.96
C SER A 291 12.53 -2.67 -4.13
N ALA A 292 11.52 -3.53 -4.29
CA ALA A 292 11.42 -4.41 -5.45
C ALA A 292 11.23 -3.63 -6.75
N TYR A 293 10.37 -2.60 -6.75
CA TYR A 293 10.22 -1.72 -7.92
C TYR A 293 11.53 -1.04 -8.34
N ALA A 294 12.33 -0.58 -7.36
CA ALA A 294 13.62 0.01 -7.66
C ALA A 294 14.59 -1.00 -8.29
N ARG A 295 14.58 -2.27 -7.83
CA ARG A 295 15.36 -3.34 -8.46
C ARG A 295 14.88 -3.62 -9.88
N TRP A 296 13.56 -3.64 -10.12
CA TRP A 296 13.02 -3.78 -11.47
C TRP A 296 13.43 -2.62 -12.37
N GLY A 297 13.39 -1.38 -11.85
CA GLY A 297 13.89 -0.21 -12.57
C GLY A 297 15.37 -0.32 -12.92
N VAL A 298 16.21 -0.65 -11.93
CA VAL A 298 17.66 -0.86 -12.17
C VAL A 298 17.90 -1.98 -13.19
N ALA A 299 17.17 -3.10 -13.12
CA ALA A 299 17.27 -4.18 -14.11
C ALA A 299 16.86 -3.74 -15.52
N ILE A 300 15.81 -2.91 -15.64
CA ILE A 300 15.41 -2.35 -16.94
C ILE A 300 16.51 -1.46 -17.52
N PHE A 301 17.05 -0.52 -16.72
CA PHE A 301 18.09 0.39 -17.20
C PHE A 301 19.41 -0.33 -17.52
N ASP A 302 19.80 -1.32 -16.70
CA ASP A 302 20.96 -2.18 -16.95
C ASP A 302 20.79 -2.94 -18.29
N SER A 303 19.61 -3.53 -18.54
CA SER A 303 19.31 -4.23 -19.80
C SER A 303 19.30 -3.32 -21.03
N LEU A 304 19.08 -2.01 -20.83
CA LEU A 304 19.15 -0.99 -21.88
C LEU A 304 20.59 -0.46 -22.09
N GLY A 305 21.58 -0.96 -21.33
CA GLY A 305 22.99 -0.59 -21.45
C GLY A 305 23.41 0.64 -20.62
N PHE A 306 22.57 1.10 -19.69
CA PHE A 306 22.98 2.16 -18.75
C PHE A 306 23.87 1.59 -17.63
N ASP A 307 24.90 2.32 -17.25
CA ASP A 307 25.77 1.94 -16.12
C ASP A 307 25.04 2.09 -14.78
N MET A 308 24.74 0.96 -14.14
CA MET A 308 24.08 0.90 -12.83
C MET A 308 25.05 0.54 -11.70
N THR A 309 26.36 0.60 -11.93
CA THR A 309 27.39 0.28 -10.89
C THR A 309 27.64 1.41 -9.91
N GLY A 310 27.20 2.63 -10.23
CA GLY A 310 27.40 3.83 -9.41
C GLY A 310 26.85 3.70 -7.99
N PRO A 311 27.38 4.48 -7.02
CA PRO A 311 27.06 4.35 -5.59
C PRO A 311 25.57 4.58 -5.26
N ALA A 312 24.84 5.33 -6.06
CA ALA A 312 23.38 5.52 -5.92
C ALA A 312 22.60 4.22 -6.13
N PHE A 313 23.12 3.30 -6.93
CA PHE A 313 22.45 2.09 -7.38
C PHE A 313 23.06 0.81 -6.81
N ALA A 314 24.27 0.85 -6.27
CA ALA A 314 25.10 -0.32 -5.96
C ALA A 314 24.35 -1.43 -5.21
N SER A 315 23.62 -1.11 -4.14
CA SER A 315 22.88 -2.11 -3.36
C SER A 315 21.68 -2.72 -4.10
N TYR A 316 21.11 -2.00 -5.07
CA TYR A 316 20.01 -2.50 -5.91
C TYR A 316 20.56 -3.31 -7.07
N TYR A 317 21.66 -2.86 -7.67
CA TYR A 317 22.36 -3.54 -8.74
C TYR A 317 22.91 -4.91 -8.30
N GLU A 318 23.56 -4.96 -7.13
CA GLU A 318 24.00 -6.23 -6.53
C GLU A 318 22.85 -7.24 -6.41
N ALA A 319 21.68 -6.80 -5.93
CA ALA A 319 20.51 -7.65 -5.82
C ALA A 319 19.96 -8.09 -7.20
N VAL A 320 20.09 -7.26 -8.25
CA VAL A 320 19.74 -7.62 -9.63
C VAL A 320 20.70 -8.70 -10.16
N GLN A 321 22.00 -8.57 -9.92
CA GLN A 321 23.01 -9.54 -10.34
C GLN A 321 22.84 -10.90 -9.63
N GLN A 322 22.36 -10.91 -8.38
CA GLN A 322 22.00 -12.15 -7.68
C GLN A 322 20.73 -12.81 -8.22
N GLY A 323 19.99 -12.14 -9.11
CA GLY A 323 18.75 -12.58 -9.74
C GLY A 323 17.50 -12.16 -8.97
N LEU A 324 16.57 -11.54 -9.68
CA LEU A 324 15.31 -11.03 -9.09
C LEU A 324 14.43 -12.14 -8.47
N ILE A 325 14.58 -13.37 -8.91
CA ILE A 325 13.85 -14.52 -8.35
C ILE A 325 14.36 -14.88 -6.93
N ASN A 326 15.57 -14.48 -6.58
CA ASN A 326 16.16 -14.70 -5.26
C ASN A 326 15.81 -13.54 -4.29
N ASP A 327 15.12 -12.50 -4.77
CA ASP A 327 14.67 -11.39 -3.95
C ASP A 327 13.28 -11.63 -3.36
N GLY A 328 13.21 -11.82 -2.05
CA GLY A 328 11.94 -12.01 -1.34
C GLY A 328 10.96 -10.83 -1.49
N GLY A 329 11.44 -9.60 -1.76
CA GLY A 329 10.57 -8.44 -2.04
C GLY A 329 9.87 -8.57 -3.40
N THR A 330 10.60 -8.97 -4.43
CA THR A 330 10.08 -9.27 -5.77
C THR A 330 9.06 -10.40 -5.71
N ILE A 331 9.41 -11.52 -5.05
CA ILE A 331 8.47 -12.66 -4.88
C ILE A 331 7.20 -12.23 -4.17
N ARG A 332 7.32 -11.43 -3.09
CA ARG A 332 6.14 -10.94 -2.35
C ARG A 332 5.26 -10.02 -3.20
N ASN A 333 5.83 -9.13 -3.99
CA ASN A 333 5.06 -8.25 -4.87
C ASN A 333 4.32 -9.04 -5.97
N ILE A 334 4.99 -10.00 -6.62
CA ILE A 334 4.36 -10.89 -7.58
C ILE A 334 3.23 -11.70 -6.91
N ALA A 335 3.48 -12.19 -5.69
CA ALA A 335 2.47 -12.94 -4.93
C ALA A 335 1.26 -12.07 -4.55
N ILE A 336 1.42 -10.77 -4.29
CA ILE A 336 0.28 -9.85 -4.08
C ILE A 336 -0.60 -9.81 -5.32
N ILE A 337 -0.04 -9.73 -6.53
CA ILE A 337 -0.80 -9.76 -7.78
C ILE A 337 -1.61 -11.05 -7.90
N PHE A 338 -0.98 -12.19 -7.67
CA PHE A 338 -1.68 -13.48 -7.76
C PHE A 338 -2.70 -13.70 -6.64
N GLY A 339 -2.43 -13.23 -5.41
CA GLY A 339 -3.40 -13.27 -4.31
C GLY A 339 -4.66 -12.45 -4.61
N SER A 340 -4.48 -11.29 -5.23
CA SER A 340 -5.56 -10.45 -5.75
C SER A 340 -6.34 -11.16 -6.87
N ALA A 341 -5.63 -11.73 -7.84
CA ALA A 341 -6.26 -12.48 -8.94
C ALA A 341 -7.09 -13.66 -8.44
N VAL A 342 -6.57 -14.43 -7.48
CA VAL A 342 -7.32 -15.54 -6.86
C VAL A 342 -8.58 -15.03 -6.16
N ALA A 343 -8.49 -13.90 -5.42
CA ALA A 343 -9.66 -13.32 -4.76
C ALA A 343 -10.76 -12.93 -5.76
N PHE A 344 -10.39 -12.33 -6.90
CA PHE A 344 -11.35 -11.95 -7.96
C PHE A 344 -11.90 -13.13 -8.74
N LEU A 345 -11.06 -14.11 -9.06
CA LEU A 345 -11.49 -15.34 -9.73
C LEU A 345 -12.47 -16.14 -8.87
N LEU A 346 -12.20 -16.27 -7.57
CA LEU A 346 -13.12 -16.93 -6.63
C LEU A 346 -14.43 -16.15 -6.49
N ALA A 347 -14.39 -14.81 -6.50
CA ALA A 347 -15.60 -13.99 -6.48
C ALA A 347 -16.37 -13.98 -7.81
N GLY A 348 -15.82 -14.57 -8.87
CA GLY A 348 -16.44 -14.54 -10.21
C GLY A 348 -16.43 -13.16 -10.85
N LYS A 349 -15.54 -12.28 -10.42
CA LYS A 349 -15.46 -10.86 -10.80
C LYS A 349 -14.25 -10.51 -11.68
N PHE A 350 -13.37 -11.46 -11.93
CA PHE A 350 -12.17 -11.18 -12.73
C PHE A 350 -12.54 -10.80 -14.15
N LYS A 351 -12.05 -9.63 -14.58
CA LYS A 351 -12.27 -9.11 -15.93
C LYS A 351 -11.08 -8.24 -16.33
N PHE A 352 -10.54 -8.48 -17.53
CA PHE A 352 -9.57 -7.54 -18.11
C PHE A 352 -10.26 -6.22 -18.42
N ASP A 353 -9.75 -5.13 -17.82
CA ASP A 353 -10.24 -3.76 -18.02
C ASP A 353 -9.19 -2.95 -18.77
N PHE A 354 -9.55 -2.58 -20.01
CA PHE A 354 -8.76 -1.71 -20.90
C PHE A 354 -9.47 -0.36 -21.10
N ASN A 355 -10.43 -0.01 -20.24
CA ASN A 355 -11.25 1.17 -20.41
C ASN A 355 -10.51 2.44 -19.98
N PHE A 356 -9.58 2.90 -20.83
CA PHE A 356 -8.90 4.18 -20.72
C PHE A 356 -8.44 4.66 -22.10
N ASN A 357 -8.38 5.98 -22.28
CA ASN A 357 -7.87 6.60 -23.49
C ASN A 357 -6.36 6.93 -23.36
N LEU A 358 -5.76 7.39 -24.46
CA LEU A 358 -4.32 7.70 -24.49
C LEU A 358 -3.93 8.83 -23.53
N LYS A 359 -4.83 9.81 -23.32
CA LYS A 359 -4.62 10.90 -22.34
C LYS A 359 -4.57 10.36 -20.93
N ASP A 360 -5.48 9.46 -20.55
CA ASP A 360 -5.49 8.80 -19.25
C ASP A 360 -4.24 7.94 -19.06
N ALA A 361 -3.82 7.18 -20.10
CA ALA A 361 -2.58 6.42 -20.07
C ALA A 361 -1.36 7.32 -19.77
N GLY A 362 -1.31 8.53 -20.33
CA GLY A 362 -0.29 9.53 -20.03
C GLY A 362 -0.30 9.95 -18.55
N TYR A 363 -1.48 10.16 -17.97
CA TYR A 363 -1.59 10.46 -16.53
C TYR A 363 -1.17 9.28 -15.64
N TYR A 364 -1.51 8.05 -16.02
CA TYR A 364 -1.07 6.85 -15.26
C TYR A 364 0.44 6.68 -15.32
N ALA A 365 1.05 6.89 -16.49
CA ALA A 365 2.49 6.86 -16.67
C ALA A 365 3.18 7.95 -15.83
N PHE A 366 2.72 9.19 -15.93
CA PHE A 366 3.26 10.30 -15.15
C PHE A 366 3.07 10.10 -13.64
N GLY A 367 1.90 9.61 -13.22
CA GLY A 367 1.63 9.24 -11.83
C GLY A 367 2.58 8.15 -11.33
N GLY A 368 2.85 7.12 -12.15
CA GLY A 368 3.84 6.08 -11.88
C GLY A 368 5.25 6.65 -11.69
N LEU A 369 5.71 7.50 -12.62
CA LEU A 369 7.01 8.19 -12.51
C LEU A 369 7.15 8.97 -11.21
N LEU A 370 6.15 9.80 -10.88
CA LEU A 370 6.14 10.58 -9.64
C LEU A 370 6.15 9.69 -8.39
N MET A 371 5.37 8.60 -8.38
CA MET A 371 5.40 7.65 -7.27
C MET A 371 6.77 6.98 -7.12
N GLY A 372 7.38 6.55 -8.22
CA GLY A 372 8.71 5.93 -8.21
C GLY A 372 9.77 6.87 -7.67
N PHE A 373 9.84 8.08 -8.21
CA PHE A 373 10.74 9.13 -7.77
C PHE A 373 10.52 9.49 -6.30
N GLY A 374 9.29 9.82 -5.92
CA GLY A 374 8.93 10.22 -4.57
C GLY A 374 9.21 9.14 -3.53
N ALA A 375 8.93 7.87 -3.86
CA ALA A 375 9.22 6.74 -2.99
C ALA A 375 10.72 6.57 -2.71
N ARG A 376 11.60 6.88 -3.66
CA ARG A 376 13.06 6.81 -3.43
C ARG A 376 13.54 8.00 -2.62
N MET A 377 13.08 9.19 -2.93
CA MET A 377 13.37 10.39 -2.14
C MET A 377 12.97 10.22 -0.67
N ALA A 378 11.78 9.68 -0.39
CA ALA A 378 11.28 9.45 0.97
C ALA A 378 11.74 8.12 1.60
N LYS A 379 12.56 7.31 0.89
CA LYS A 379 12.99 5.96 1.33
C LYS A 379 11.83 4.99 1.59
N GLY A 380 10.67 5.16 0.91
CA GLY A 380 9.51 4.26 1.02
C GLY A 380 8.21 4.85 0.47
N CYS A 381 7.12 4.09 0.58
CA CYS A 381 5.76 4.46 0.18
C CYS A 381 4.80 4.37 1.38
N ASN A 382 3.50 4.37 1.13
CA ASN A 382 2.47 4.21 2.18
C ASN A 382 2.69 3.00 3.09
N ILE A 383 3.31 1.93 2.60
CA ILE A 383 3.65 0.79 3.43
C ILE A 383 4.97 1.01 4.17
N GLY A 384 6.05 1.33 3.44
CA GLY A 384 7.38 1.40 4.04
C GLY A 384 7.69 2.69 4.77
N ALA A 385 7.32 3.86 4.21
CA ALA A 385 7.60 5.16 4.83
C ALA A 385 6.47 5.69 5.72
N LEU A 386 5.25 5.13 5.60
CA LEU A 386 4.12 5.49 6.44
C LEU A 386 3.81 4.39 7.45
N TYR A 387 3.21 3.27 7.01
CA TYR A 387 2.72 2.23 7.89
C TYR A 387 3.85 1.58 8.72
N SER A 388 4.88 1.06 8.05
CA SER A 388 6.01 0.45 8.75
C SER A 388 6.78 1.45 9.62
N ALA A 389 6.95 2.69 9.17
CA ALA A 389 7.68 3.70 9.93
C ALA A 389 6.93 4.11 11.20
N ILE A 390 5.64 4.45 11.12
CA ILE A 390 4.83 4.81 12.29
C ILE A 390 4.71 3.63 13.26
N SER A 391 4.43 2.43 12.75
CA SER A 391 4.31 1.22 13.57
C SER A 391 5.62 0.82 14.27
N ASN A 392 6.76 1.27 13.76
CA ASN A 392 8.07 1.10 14.36
C ASN A 392 8.60 2.38 15.04
N PHE A 393 7.70 3.26 15.48
CA PHE A 393 8.00 4.45 16.29
C PHE A 393 8.96 5.46 15.64
N SER A 394 9.03 5.51 14.30
CA SER A 394 9.86 6.47 13.58
C SER A 394 9.10 7.78 13.34
N LEU A 395 9.70 8.90 13.72
CA LEU A 395 9.14 10.24 13.45
C LEU A 395 9.00 10.52 11.95
N ASN A 396 9.88 9.94 11.13
CA ASN A 396 9.82 10.03 9.67
C ASN A 396 8.43 9.66 9.09
N GLY A 397 7.76 8.66 9.68
CA GLY A 397 6.44 8.24 9.23
C GLY A 397 5.36 9.32 9.36
N TRP A 398 5.41 10.10 10.44
CA TRP A 398 4.49 11.21 10.67
C TRP A 398 4.74 12.36 9.69
N GLY A 399 6.01 12.71 9.46
CA GLY A 399 6.37 13.71 8.44
C GLY A 399 5.93 13.30 7.03
N PHE A 400 6.13 12.01 6.68
CA PHE A 400 5.68 11.47 5.41
C PHE A 400 4.15 11.49 5.28
N LEU A 401 3.39 11.18 6.34
CA LEU A 401 1.92 11.25 6.35
C LEU A 401 1.40 12.63 5.97
N ILE A 402 1.96 13.67 6.60
CA ILE A 402 1.56 15.06 6.33
C ILE A 402 1.86 15.42 4.87
N ALA A 403 3.09 15.16 4.42
CA ALA A 403 3.53 15.48 3.06
C ALA A 403 2.71 14.75 1.99
N LEU A 404 2.49 13.45 2.18
CA LEU A 404 1.67 12.60 1.31
C LEU A 404 0.23 13.11 1.21
N SER A 405 -0.37 13.46 2.35
CA SER A 405 -1.76 13.93 2.39
C SER A 405 -1.90 15.28 1.67
N LEU A 406 -0.97 16.20 1.89
CA LEU A 406 -0.93 17.49 1.19
C LEU A 406 -0.76 17.30 -0.33
N GLY A 407 0.17 16.44 -0.76
CA GLY A 407 0.37 16.13 -2.18
C GLY A 407 -0.87 15.47 -2.81
N GLY A 408 -1.52 14.56 -2.08
CA GLY A 408 -2.76 13.92 -2.54
C GLY A 408 -3.91 14.92 -2.71
N ILE A 409 -4.14 15.78 -1.72
CA ILE A 409 -5.18 16.82 -1.77
C ILE A 409 -4.88 17.82 -2.90
N PHE A 410 -3.63 18.22 -3.05
CA PHE A 410 -3.19 19.10 -4.15
C PHE A 410 -3.54 18.50 -5.51
N ALA A 411 -3.23 17.23 -5.74
CA ALA A 411 -3.56 16.55 -6.98
C ALA A 411 -5.08 16.45 -7.20
N LEU A 412 -5.84 16.10 -6.17
CA LEU A 412 -7.29 16.01 -6.25
C LEU A 412 -7.96 17.36 -6.60
N LYS A 413 -7.36 18.48 -6.18
CA LYS A 413 -7.85 19.83 -6.54
C LYS A 413 -7.49 20.21 -7.99
N ILE A 414 -6.23 20.03 -8.39
CA ILE A 414 -5.74 20.53 -9.70
C ILE A 414 -6.23 19.67 -10.86
N PHE A 415 -6.36 18.36 -10.64
CA PHE A 415 -6.75 17.41 -11.68
C PHE A 415 -8.23 16.98 -11.59
N ALA A 416 -9.05 17.66 -10.77
CA ALA A 416 -10.48 17.42 -10.68
C ALA A 416 -11.14 17.45 -12.06
N GLY A 417 -11.89 16.40 -12.42
CA GLY A 417 -12.58 16.26 -13.71
C GLY A 417 -11.68 16.10 -14.95
N LYS A 418 -10.35 16.17 -14.79
CA LYS A 418 -9.39 16.08 -15.92
C LYS A 418 -8.87 14.68 -16.18
N VAL A 419 -8.92 13.84 -15.19
CA VAL A 419 -8.44 12.44 -15.19
C VAL A 419 -9.61 11.54 -14.85
N ASN A 420 -9.82 10.48 -15.59
CA ASN A 420 -10.93 9.53 -15.38
C ASN A 420 -11.09 9.05 -13.92
N LEU A 421 -9.96 8.90 -13.21
CA LEU A 421 -9.95 8.43 -11.81
C LEU A 421 -10.15 9.53 -10.76
N ILE A 422 -10.19 10.80 -11.15
CA ILE A 422 -10.40 11.94 -10.26
C ILE A 422 -11.68 12.63 -10.68
N PRO A 423 -12.79 12.47 -9.91
CA PRO A 423 -14.06 13.11 -10.24
C PRO A 423 -13.93 14.64 -10.22
N ALA A 424 -14.89 15.32 -10.85
CA ALA A 424 -15.00 16.77 -10.79
C ALA A 424 -15.10 17.26 -9.33
N ASN A 425 -14.63 18.47 -9.09
CA ASN A 425 -14.75 19.05 -7.75
C ASN A 425 -16.25 19.32 -7.49
N ARG A 426 -16.71 18.98 -6.29
CA ARG A 426 -18.10 19.19 -5.87
C ARG A 426 -18.63 20.62 -6.13
N TYR A 427 -17.79 21.63 -5.94
CA TYR A 427 -18.17 23.03 -6.18
C TYR A 427 -18.24 23.38 -7.68
N GLN A 428 -17.45 22.73 -8.54
CA GLN A 428 -17.53 22.89 -10.00
C GLN A 428 -18.76 22.21 -10.59
N ALA A 429 -19.19 21.08 -10.03
CA ALA A 429 -20.41 20.41 -10.46
C ALA A 429 -21.65 21.26 -10.17
N GLU A 430 -21.69 21.98 -9.05
CA GLU A 430 -22.78 22.90 -8.71
C GLU A 430 -22.82 24.14 -9.63
N GLU A 431 -21.66 24.69 -9.99
CA GLU A 431 -21.57 25.79 -10.96
C GLU A 431 -22.06 25.36 -12.35
N GLU A 432 -21.62 24.20 -12.85
CA GLU A 432 -22.07 23.66 -14.14
C GLU A 432 -23.55 23.30 -14.13
N GLU A 433 -24.11 22.82 -13.02
CA GLU A 433 -25.54 22.52 -12.89
C GLU A 433 -26.38 23.82 -12.78
N SER A 434 -25.88 24.82 -12.07
CA SER A 434 -26.54 26.14 -12.00
C SER A 434 -26.52 26.87 -13.34
N GLU A 435 -25.44 26.76 -14.11
CA GLU A 435 -25.36 27.31 -15.47
C GLU A 435 -26.32 26.60 -16.44
N ARG A 436 -26.44 25.25 -16.32
CA ARG A 436 -27.40 24.47 -17.11
C ARG A 436 -28.86 24.79 -16.79
N ILE A 437 -29.18 25.12 -15.54
CA ILE A 437 -30.54 25.50 -15.12
C ILE A 437 -30.85 26.93 -15.52
N SER A 438 -29.84 27.80 -15.65
CA SER A 438 -29.98 29.20 -16.03
C SER A 438 -29.95 29.44 -17.56
N ALA A 439 -29.56 28.44 -18.36
CA ALA A 439 -29.55 28.45 -19.83
C ALA A 439 -30.77 27.76 -20.41
#